data_f40171495a90deb73ede6ca78979b8d1
#
_entry.id   f40171495a90deb73ede6ca78979b8d1
#
_cell.length_a   1.000
_cell.length_b   1.000
_cell.length_c   1.000
_cell.angle_alpha   90.00
_cell.angle_beta   90.00
_cell.angle_gamma   90.00
#
_symmetry.space_group_name_H-M   'P 1'
#
loop_
_entity.id
_entity.type
_entity.pdbx_description
1 polymer ?
#
loop_
_entity_poly.entity_id
_entity_poly.type
_entity_poly.pdbx_seq_one_letter_code
_entity_poly.pdbx_strand_id
1 'polypeptide(L)'
;MRLQGFEDGGPENQWIGYSQFLPGGGAGPDATPFEKVYVVLDGEMTLEWDGQSATLGPMDSCTVPPNQVRRIENKSNHVCKMLVVIPYPNGVRPT
;
A
#
# COMPACT_ATOMS: atom_id res chain seq x y z
N MET A 1 -0.90 -5.14 -9.21
CA MET A 1 -2.12 -5.71 -9.88
C MET A 1 -3.36 -5.20 -9.15
N ARG A 2 -4.35 -4.77 -9.89
CA ARG A 2 -5.61 -4.32 -9.29
C ARG A 2 -6.53 -5.52 -9.07
N LEU A 3 -7.06 -5.67 -7.85
CA LEU A 3 -7.99 -6.74 -7.52
C LEU A 3 -9.45 -6.29 -7.63
N GLN A 4 -9.73 -5.08 -7.18
CA GLN A 4 -11.05 -4.48 -7.19
C GLN A 4 -10.92 -3.02 -7.59
N GLY A 5 -11.79 -2.54 -8.46
CA GLY A 5 -11.86 -1.13 -8.75
C GLY A 5 -11.86 -0.78 -10.23
N PHE A 6 -12.20 0.45 -10.51
CA PHE A 6 -12.31 1.02 -11.86
C PHE A 6 -13.17 0.12 -12.75
N GLU A 7 -12.70 -0.22 -13.96
CA GLU A 7 -13.45 -1.06 -14.90
C GLU A 7 -13.61 -2.51 -14.45
N ASP A 8 -12.81 -2.95 -13.47
CA ASP A 8 -12.93 -4.30 -12.92
C ASP A 8 -14.11 -4.43 -11.94
N GLY A 9 -14.82 -3.31 -11.70
CA GLY A 9 -15.93 -3.28 -10.76
C GLY A 9 -15.47 -3.20 -9.31
N GLY A 10 -16.34 -3.54 -8.37
CA GLY A 10 -16.03 -3.58 -6.95
C GLY A 10 -16.62 -2.40 -6.17
N PRO A 11 -15.99 -2.01 -5.04
CA PRO A 11 -16.53 -0.97 -4.16
C PRO A 11 -16.69 0.38 -4.84
N GLU A 12 -17.65 1.16 -4.38
CA GLU A 12 -17.95 2.48 -4.95
C GLU A 12 -16.95 3.56 -4.52
N ASN A 13 -16.35 3.43 -3.33
CA ASN A 13 -15.56 4.50 -2.74
C ASN A 13 -14.05 4.24 -2.74
N GLN A 14 -13.62 3.01 -3.04
CA GLN A 14 -12.23 2.61 -2.92
C GLN A 14 -11.88 1.52 -3.92
N TRP A 15 -10.58 1.34 -4.15
CA TRP A 15 -10.10 0.21 -4.93
C TRP A 15 -8.98 -0.50 -4.18
N ILE A 16 -8.71 -1.74 -4.57
CA ILE A 16 -7.74 -2.59 -3.89
C ILE A 16 -6.73 -3.07 -4.92
N GLY A 17 -5.46 -2.85 -4.62
CA GLY A 17 -4.35 -3.34 -5.42
C GLY A 17 -3.58 -4.42 -4.68
N TYR A 18 -2.96 -5.31 -5.43
CA TYR A 18 -2.07 -6.34 -4.92
C TYR A 18 -0.68 -6.12 -5.51
N SER A 19 0.33 -6.17 -4.66
CA SER A 19 1.72 -5.98 -5.08
C SER A 19 2.62 -7.06 -4.51
N GLN A 20 3.61 -7.44 -5.29
CA GLN A 20 4.70 -8.29 -4.81
C GLN A 20 5.99 -7.51 -4.93
N PHE A 21 6.80 -7.57 -3.88
CA PHE A 21 8.10 -6.90 -3.87
C PHE A 21 9.19 -7.93 -3.61
N LEU A 22 10.14 -8.00 -4.53
CA LEU A 22 11.34 -8.81 -4.36
C LEU A 22 12.22 -8.21 -3.26
N PRO A 23 13.15 -8.99 -2.70
CA PRO A 23 14.14 -8.43 -1.77
C PRO A 23 14.80 -7.19 -2.36
N GLY A 24 14.83 -6.10 -1.60
CA GLY A 24 15.34 -4.81 -2.05
C GLY A 24 14.35 -3.96 -2.83
N GLY A 25 13.22 -4.53 -3.24
CA GLY A 25 12.19 -3.78 -3.95
C GLY A 25 11.35 -2.92 -3.02
N GLY A 26 10.67 -1.95 -3.58
CA GLY A 26 9.83 -1.03 -2.81
C GLY A 26 9.30 0.10 -3.64
N ALA A 27 8.88 1.17 -2.96
CA ALA A 27 8.34 2.37 -3.60
C ALA A 27 8.62 3.60 -2.75
N GLY A 28 8.72 4.74 -3.40
CA GLY A 28 8.91 6.03 -2.74
C GLY A 28 10.36 6.48 -2.71
N PRO A 29 10.67 7.59 -2.01
CA PRO A 29 9.73 8.37 -1.18
C PRO A 29 8.66 9.06 -2.02
N ASP A 30 7.44 9.09 -1.51
CA ASP A 30 6.30 9.65 -2.23
C ASP A 30 5.19 10.03 -1.25
N ALA A 31 4.29 10.89 -1.70
CA ALA A 31 3.10 11.28 -0.94
C ALA A 31 1.92 11.39 -1.90
N THR A 32 0.74 11.07 -1.39
CA THR A 32 -0.49 11.21 -2.16
C THR A 32 -1.52 11.97 -1.32
N PRO A 33 -2.49 12.65 -1.94
CA PRO A 33 -3.52 13.36 -1.20
C PRO A 33 -4.58 12.44 -0.59
N PHE A 34 -4.37 11.13 -0.65
CA PHE A 34 -5.33 10.13 -0.20
C PHE A 34 -4.78 9.35 0.99
N GLU A 35 -5.66 9.01 1.92
CA GLU A 35 -5.35 8.02 2.94
C GLU A 35 -5.25 6.65 2.28
N LYS A 36 -4.26 5.86 2.69
CA LYS A 36 -4.06 4.49 2.18
C LYS A 36 -3.94 3.52 3.33
N VAL A 37 -4.36 2.27 3.08
CA VAL A 37 -4.14 1.18 4.03
C VAL A 37 -3.28 0.13 3.34
N TYR A 38 -2.19 -0.26 4.00
CA TYR A 38 -1.34 -1.37 3.56
C TYR A 38 -1.62 -2.58 4.44
N VAL A 39 -1.75 -3.75 3.82
CA VAL A 39 -1.89 -5.02 4.54
C VAL A 39 -0.85 -5.98 3.99
N VAL A 40 0.09 -6.42 4.81
CA VAL A 40 1.07 -7.43 4.42
C VAL A 40 0.42 -8.80 4.55
N LEU A 41 0.44 -9.58 3.48
CA LEU A 41 -0.12 -10.94 3.48
C LEU A 41 0.95 -11.99 3.76
N ASP A 42 2.16 -11.77 3.24
CA ASP A 42 3.27 -12.70 3.39
C ASP A 42 4.58 -11.93 3.26
N GLY A 43 5.61 -12.39 3.96
CA GLY A 43 6.91 -11.72 4.00
C GLY A 43 6.90 -10.52 4.94
N GLU A 44 7.74 -9.54 4.63
CA GLU A 44 7.89 -8.34 5.45
C GLU A 44 8.02 -7.11 4.58
N MET A 45 7.52 -5.98 5.09
CA MET A 45 7.69 -4.67 4.46
C MET A 45 8.08 -3.65 5.51
N THR A 46 9.14 -2.90 5.26
CA THR A 46 9.55 -1.79 6.14
C THR A 46 9.00 -0.49 5.59
N LEU A 47 8.26 0.22 6.43
CA LEU A 47 7.70 1.53 6.14
C LEU A 47 8.55 2.58 6.85
N GLU A 48 8.95 3.62 6.12
CA GLU A 48 9.77 4.72 6.67
C GLU A 48 9.06 6.05 6.43
N TRP A 49 8.98 6.87 7.48
CA TRP A 49 8.37 8.21 7.42
C TRP A 49 8.97 9.09 8.52
N ASP A 50 9.22 10.37 8.22
CA ASP A 50 9.67 11.37 9.21
C ASP A 50 10.82 10.88 10.08
N GLY A 51 11.78 10.16 9.52
CA GLY A 51 12.92 9.61 10.27
C GLY A 51 12.56 8.42 11.15
N GLN A 52 11.33 7.92 11.08
CA GLN A 52 10.85 6.75 11.81
C GLN A 52 10.72 5.57 10.87
N SER A 53 10.63 4.37 11.43
CA SER A 53 10.40 3.17 10.64
C SER A 53 9.60 2.14 11.41
N ALA A 54 8.88 1.30 10.67
CA ALA A 54 8.16 0.16 11.22
C ALA A 54 8.23 -0.98 10.21
N THR A 55 8.38 -2.21 10.70
CA THR A 55 8.36 -3.40 9.85
C THR A 55 7.05 -4.14 10.07
N LEU A 56 6.33 -4.37 8.98
CA LEU A 56 5.07 -5.10 8.98
C LEU A 56 5.33 -6.53 8.54
N GLY A 57 4.82 -7.48 9.30
CA GLY A 57 4.85 -8.91 8.95
C GLY A 57 3.47 -9.39 8.50
N PRO A 58 3.32 -10.73 8.29
CA PRO A 58 2.05 -11.28 7.81
C PRO A 58 0.87 -10.86 8.67
N MET A 59 -0.17 -10.39 8.03
CA MET A 59 -1.43 -9.91 8.61
C MET A 59 -1.31 -8.62 9.41
N ASP A 60 -0.14 -7.96 9.39
CA ASP A 60 -0.02 -6.61 9.93
C ASP A 60 -0.54 -5.62 8.90
N SER A 61 -1.06 -4.51 9.39
CA SER A 61 -1.56 -3.43 8.55
C SER A 61 -1.20 -2.07 9.14
N CYS A 62 -1.22 -1.06 8.27
CA CYS A 62 -1.04 0.32 8.72
C CYS A 62 -1.84 1.26 7.83
N THR A 63 -2.12 2.44 8.37
CA THR A 63 -2.76 3.52 7.63
C THR A 63 -1.72 4.59 7.36
N VAL A 64 -1.62 5.02 6.08
CA VAL A 64 -0.79 6.15 5.68
C VAL A 64 -1.71 7.36 5.53
N PRO A 65 -1.52 8.41 6.36
CA PRO A 65 -2.36 9.60 6.25
C PRO A 65 -2.21 10.32 4.91
N PRO A 66 -3.18 11.14 4.52
CA PRO A 66 -3.04 11.99 3.34
C PRO A 66 -1.79 12.86 3.43
N ASN A 67 -1.11 13.02 2.32
CA ASN A 67 0.06 13.90 2.17
C ASN A 67 1.28 13.52 3.02
N GLN A 68 1.26 12.33 3.61
CA GLN A 68 2.42 11.83 4.36
C GLN A 68 3.47 11.33 3.39
N VAL A 69 4.67 11.93 3.42
CA VAL A 69 5.80 11.41 2.67
C VAL A 69 6.27 10.12 3.33
N ARG A 70 6.32 9.06 2.56
CA ARG A 70 6.70 7.73 3.05
C ARG A 70 7.45 6.96 1.99
N ARG A 71 8.25 6.01 2.43
CA ARG A 71 8.95 5.05 1.61
C ARG A 71 8.69 3.66 2.14
N ILE A 72 8.52 2.68 1.25
CA ILE A 72 8.45 1.28 1.65
C ILE A 72 9.56 0.51 0.97
N GLU A 73 10.12 -0.47 1.68
CA GLU A 73 11.18 -1.31 1.15
C GLU A 73 11.10 -2.69 1.76
N ASN A 74 11.21 -3.72 0.92
CA ASN A 74 11.37 -5.09 1.39
C ASN A 74 12.85 -5.30 1.74
N LYS A 75 13.20 -5.18 3.01
CA LYS A 75 14.57 -5.35 3.49
C LYS A 75 14.89 -6.80 3.85
N SER A 76 13.92 -7.70 3.69
CA SER A 76 14.11 -9.12 3.95
C SER A 76 14.70 -9.83 2.73
N ASN A 77 14.96 -11.13 2.87
CA ASN A 77 15.42 -11.97 1.76
C ASN A 77 14.31 -12.86 1.18
N HIS A 78 13.06 -12.51 1.44
CA HIS A 78 11.87 -13.21 0.92
C HIS A 78 10.99 -12.24 0.15
N VAL A 79 10.17 -12.77 -0.75
CA VAL A 79 9.17 -11.96 -1.46
C VAL A 79 8.14 -11.45 -0.45
N CYS A 80 7.79 -10.16 -0.54
CA CYS A 80 6.70 -9.58 0.22
C CYS A 80 5.46 -9.51 -0.66
N LYS A 81 4.32 -9.95 -0.11
CA LYS A 81 3.00 -9.87 -0.78
C LYS A 81 2.12 -8.95 0.03
N MET A 82 1.53 -7.96 -0.62
CA MET A 82 0.87 -6.86 0.06
C MET A 82 -0.38 -6.40 -0.68
N LEU A 83 -1.42 -6.06 0.09
CA LEU A 83 -2.60 -5.37 -0.43
C LEU A 83 -2.48 -3.88 -0.14
N VAL A 84 -3.00 -3.07 -1.04
CA VAL A 84 -3.14 -1.62 -0.85
C VAL A 84 -4.60 -1.26 -1.08
N VAL A 85 -5.20 -0.57 -0.12
CA VAL A 85 -6.57 -0.07 -0.23
C VAL A 85 -6.49 1.44 -0.35
N ILE A 86 -7.06 1.99 -1.43
CA ILE A 86 -6.96 3.41 -1.76
C ILE A 86 -8.35 3.93 -2.14
N PRO A 87 -8.79 5.08 -1.59
CA PRO A 87 -10.05 5.67 -2.00
C PRO A 87 -9.94 6.24 -3.41
N TYR A 88 -11.07 6.30 -4.12
CA TYR A 88 -11.11 7.02 -5.38
C TYR A 88 -11.02 8.53 -5.15
N PRO A 89 -10.48 9.28 -6.12
CA PRO A 89 -10.56 10.74 -6.08
C PRO A 89 -12.01 11.16 -5.88
N ASN A 90 -12.24 12.09 -4.96
CA ASN A 90 -13.58 12.56 -4.58
C ASN A 90 -14.46 11.46 -3.96
N GLY A 91 -13.88 10.31 -3.60
CA GLY A 91 -14.60 9.24 -2.92
C GLY A 91 -15.61 8.49 -3.78
N VAL A 92 -15.52 8.60 -5.11
CA VAL A 92 -16.48 7.98 -6.03
C VAL A 92 -15.73 7.27 -7.16
N ARG A 93 -16.16 6.06 -7.48
CA ARG A 93 -15.58 5.29 -8.59
C ARG A 93 -15.83 6.02 -9.91
N PRO A 94 -14.79 6.19 -10.74
CA PRO A 94 -14.96 6.78 -12.06
C PRO A 94 -15.91 5.94 -12.93
N THR A 95 -16.75 6.61 -13.70
CA THR A 95 -17.70 5.95 -14.61
C THR A 95 -17.16 5.94 -16.02
#